data_190e9ccc43639b7f0d0cf9f21f33e884
#
_entry.id   190e9ccc43639b7f0d0cf9f21f33e884
#
_cell.length_a   1.000
_cell.length_b   1.000
_cell.length_c   1.000
_cell.angle_alpha   90.00
_cell.angle_beta   90.00
_cell.angle_gamma   90.00
#
_symmetry.space_group_name_H-M   'P 1'
#
loop_
_entity.id
_entity.type
_entity.pdbx_description
1 polymer ?
#
loop_
_entity_poly.entity_id
_entity_poly.type
_entity_poly.pdbx_seq_one_letter_code
_entity_poly.pdbx_strand_id
1 'polypeptide(L)'
;MSTEVYTPPTSLAHRVGRRVTPLLAQRRVAVALDRPVLSFTFDDAPTSVLDTALPLLEARGWAATVYIATGLMGTTNHHGRMMDGKQIAEVHARGHEIAAHSHEHRNQALRPTADVMRSIDESHRVLADIGIPDAVSYAWPYGQARPSLKRALAERYTSLRGIGQRTHRRAVDLNQVGSWKLFTGRGVERVMDELDRLEARPGWMTVFTHDVRENCSEWGCTPAELERVAERVAEMDVDVLPVARAVERLA
;
A
#
# COMPACT_ATOMS: atom_id res chain seq x y z
N MET A 1 -14.94 -14.95 10.81
CA MET A 1 -15.07 -13.63 10.15
C MET A 1 -15.59 -13.85 8.75
N SER A 2 -16.46 -12.96 8.23
CA SER A 2 -17.10 -13.15 6.92
C SER A 2 -16.04 -13.15 5.81
N THR A 3 -16.09 -14.16 4.96
CA THR A 3 -15.30 -14.28 3.71
C THR A 3 -15.90 -13.43 2.58
N GLU A 4 -16.86 -12.56 2.90
CA GLU A 4 -17.53 -11.73 1.89
C GLU A 4 -16.57 -10.69 1.31
N VAL A 5 -16.48 -10.73 -0.01
CA VAL A 5 -15.77 -9.72 -0.80
C VAL A 5 -16.49 -8.37 -0.63
N TYR A 6 -15.74 -7.36 -0.21
CA TYR A 6 -16.29 -6.02 -0.01
C TYR A 6 -16.87 -5.43 -1.30
N THR A 7 -18.14 -5.08 -1.27
CA THR A 7 -18.81 -4.35 -2.36
C THR A 7 -18.98 -2.88 -1.96
N PRO A 8 -18.38 -1.93 -2.70
CA PRO A 8 -18.53 -0.51 -2.39
C PRO A 8 -19.99 -0.06 -2.51
N PRO A 9 -20.48 0.83 -1.62
CA PRO A 9 -21.79 1.43 -1.78
C PRO A 9 -21.92 2.16 -3.12
N THR A 10 -23.07 1.97 -3.80
CA THR A 10 -23.31 2.51 -5.14
C THR A 10 -24.12 3.83 -5.15
N SER A 11 -24.50 4.35 -3.98
CA SER A 11 -25.29 5.58 -3.87
C SER A 11 -24.61 6.77 -4.54
N LEU A 12 -25.38 7.71 -5.07
CA LEU A 12 -24.88 8.93 -5.72
C LEU A 12 -24.00 9.73 -4.75
N ALA A 13 -24.41 9.88 -3.49
CA ALA A 13 -23.66 10.58 -2.46
C ALA A 13 -22.28 9.94 -2.24
N HIS A 14 -22.20 8.60 -2.22
CA HIS A 14 -20.92 7.89 -2.09
C HIS A 14 -20.03 8.08 -3.32
N ARG A 15 -20.61 8.04 -4.54
CA ARG A 15 -19.88 8.27 -5.79
C ARG A 15 -19.31 9.70 -5.87
N VAL A 16 -20.09 10.70 -5.47
CA VAL A 16 -19.65 12.10 -5.40
C VAL A 16 -18.58 12.26 -4.32
N GLY A 17 -18.81 11.71 -3.13
CA GLY A 17 -17.83 11.72 -2.03
C GLY A 17 -16.47 11.18 -2.47
N ARG A 18 -16.41 10.05 -3.15
CA ARG A 18 -15.16 9.47 -3.67
C ARG A 18 -14.40 10.39 -4.65
N ARG A 19 -15.11 11.23 -5.41
CA ARG A 19 -14.49 12.19 -6.34
C ARG A 19 -14.00 13.45 -5.63
N VAL A 20 -14.69 13.88 -4.59
CA VAL A 20 -14.40 15.14 -3.89
C VAL A 20 -13.39 14.95 -2.76
N THR A 21 -13.41 13.80 -2.03
CA THR A 21 -12.50 13.51 -0.92
C THR A 21 -11.03 13.71 -1.26
N PRO A 22 -10.50 13.34 -2.44
CA PRO A 22 -9.11 13.60 -2.79
C PRO A 22 -8.72 15.07 -2.84
N LEU A 23 -9.68 15.96 -3.02
CA LEU A 23 -9.46 17.41 -3.10
C LEU A 23 -9.52 18.10 -1.73
N LEU A 24 -9.96 17.39 -0.68
CA LEU A 24 -10.16 17.91 0.64
C LEU A 24 -9.12 17.40 1.64
N ALA A 25 -8.82 18.22 2.65
CA ALA A 25 -7.86 17.89 3.72
C ALA A 25 -6.53 17.34 3.17
N GLN A 26 -5.99 17.99 2.17
CA GLN A 26 -4.71 17.64 1.54
C GLN A 26 -3.53 18.06 2.42
N ARG A 27 -2.47 17.26 2.40
CA ARG A 27 -1.13 17.60 2.90
C ARG A 27 -0.16 17.50 1.73
N ARG A 28 -0.09 18.58 0.94
CA ARG A 28 0.71 18.62 -0.28
C ARG A 28 2.16 18.93 0.01
N VAL A 29 3.04 18.09 -0.54
CA VAL A 29 4.49 18.27 -0.54
C VAL A 29 4.97 18.32 -1.99
N ALA A 30 5.98 19.15 -2.26
CA ALA A 30 6.63 19.19 -3.56
C ALA A 30 7.34 17.86 -3.84
N VAL A 31 7.38 17.47 -5.10
CA VAL A 31 8.17 16.33 -5.59
C VAL A 31 9.22 16.92 -6.52
N ALA A 32 10.48 16.97 -6.04
CA ALA A 32 11.63 17.45 -6.78
C ALA A 32 12.70 16.35 -6.76
N LEU A 33 12.53 15.38 -7.64
CA LEU A 33 13.40 14.20 -7.74
C LEU A 33 14.21 14.26 -9.03
N ASP A 34 15.52 14.14 -8.90
CA ASP A 34 16.46 14.06 -10.04
C ASP A 34 16.39 12.68 -10.72
N ARG A 35 16.08 11.63 -9.92
CA ARG A 35 15.89 10.26 -10.36
C ARG A 35 14.48 9.78 -10.00
N PRO A 36 13.88 8.90 -10.83
CA PRO A 36 12.62 8.26 -10.46
C PRO A 36 12.72 7.51 -9.13
N VAL A 37 11.62 7.48 -8.39
CA VAL A 37 11.47 6.64 -7.19
C VAL A 37 10.28 5.71 -7.40
N LEU A 38 10.46 4.42 -7.13
CA LEU A 38 9.41 3.41 -7.15
C LEU A 38 9.28 2.76 -5.77
N SER A 39 8.03 2.56 -5.31
CA SER A 39 7.74 1.80 -4.09
C SER A 39 6.83 0.62 -4.41
N PHE A 40 7.32 -0.60 -4.18
CA PHE A 40 6.49 -1.81 -4.18
C PHE A 40 5.76 -1.90 -2.84
N THR A 41 4.44 -2.09 -2.90
CA THR A 41 3.62 -2.21 -1.69
C THR A 41 2.68 -3.41 -1.77
N PHE A 42 2.47 -4.07 -0.63
CA PHE A 42 1.63 -5.25 -0.50
C PHE A 42 0.59 -5.02 0.60
N ASP A 43 -0.67 -5.30 0.31
CA ASP A 43 -1.77 -5.12 1.25
C ASP A 43 -2.14 -6.46 1.92
N ASP A 44 -2.69 -6.38 3.14
CA ASP A 44 -3.21 -7.49 3.96
C ASP A 44 -2.19 -8.53 4.42
N ALA A 45 -0.99 -8.55 3.86
CA ALA A 45 0.09 -9.47 4.19
C ALA A 45 -0.22 -10.97 3.98
N PRO A 46 -0.67 -11.43 2.80
CA PRO A 46 -0.73 -12.86 2.51
C PRO A 46 0.66 -13.51 2.58
N THR A 47 0.73 -14.79 2.99
CA THR A 47 2.02 -15.52 3.09
C THR A 47 2.75 -15.61 1.76
N SER A 48 2.04 -15.57 0.63
CA SER A 48 2.65 -15.54 -0.71
C SER A 48 3.52 -14.28 -0.95
N VAL A 49 3.31 -13.20 -0.19
CA VAL A 49 4.21 -12.05 -0.22
C VAL A 49 5.56 -12.44 0.38
N LEU A 50 5.58 -13.03 1.58
CA LEU A 50 6.80 -13.50 2.24
C LEU A 50 7.51 -14.57 1.42
N ASP A 51 6.75 -15.55 0.91
CA ASP A 51 7.31 -16.77 0.29
C ASP A 51 7.75 -16.54 -1.17
N THR A 52 7.17 -15.56 -1.86
CA THR A 52 7.37 -15.35 -3.30
C THR A 52 7.80 -13.93 -3.64
N ALA A 53 7.01 -12.92 -3.24
CA ALA A 53 7.25 -11.56 -3.71
C ALA A 53 8.53 -10.94 -3.13
N LEU A 54 8.74 -11.05 -1.82
CA LEU A 54 9.90 -10.45 -1.17
C LEU A 54 11.22 -11.06 -1.66
N PRO A 55 11.38 -12.40 -1.80
CA PRO A 55 12.60 -12.98 -2.37
C PRO A 55 12.93 -12.44 -3.78
N LEU A 56 11.93 -12.22 -4.64
CA LEU A 56 12.14 -11.65 -5.98
C LEU A 56 12.70 -10.22 -5.92
N LEU A 57 12.22 -9.41 -4.98
CA LEU A 57 12.70 -8.04 -4.80
C LEU A 57 14.07 -8.00 -4.10
N GLU A 58 14.27 -8.83 -3.08
CA GLU A 58 15.53 -8.95 -2.33
C GLU A 58 16.71 -9.41 -3.20
N ALA A 59 16.46 -10.30 -4.17
CA ALA A 59 17.47 -10.72 -5.15
C ALA A 59 18.04 -9.53 -5.95
N ARG A 60 17.34 -8.39 -5.95
CA ARG A 60 17.75 -7.12 -6.57
C ARG A 60 18.20 -6.07 -5.54
N GLY A 61 18.29 -6.43 -4.27
CA GLY A 61 18.63 -5.51 -3.18
C GLY A 61 17.51 -4.53 -2.83
N TRP A 62 16.26 -4.82 -3.17
CA TRP A 62 15.13 -3.92 -2.96
C TRP A 62 14.30 -4.30 -1.74
N ALA A 63 13.92 -3.29 -0.98
CA ALA A 63 12.95 -3.43 0.10
C ALA A 63 11.56 -2.90 -0.32
N ALA A 64 10.52 -3.47 0.26
CA ALA A 64 9.13 -3.12 -0.01
C ALA A 64 8.42 -2.63 1.26
N THR A 65 7.18 -2.15 1.11
CA THR A 65 6.27 -1.83 2.22
C THR A 65 5.16 -2.86 2.27
N VAL A 66 4.93 -3.46 3.45
CA VAL A 66 3.83 -4.39 3.69
C VAL A 66 2.84 -3.76 4.67
N TYR A 67 1.61 -3.52 4.21
CA TYR A 67 0.52 -2.94 5.00
C TYR A 67 -0.26 -4.02 5.73
N ILE A 68 -0.23 -3.99 7.06
CA ILE A 68 -0.78 -5.04 7.91
C ILE A 68 -2.16 -4.65 8.46
N ALA A 69 -3.17 -5.43 8.12
CA ALA A 69 -4.46 -5.44 8.82
C ALA A 69 -4.37 -6.46 9.96
N THR A 70 -4.02 -6.01 11.17
CA THR A 70 -3.60 -6.89 12.27
C THR A 70 -4.66 -7.90 12.73
N GLY A 71 -5.95 -7.61 12.54
CA GLY A 71 -7.03 -8.55 12.84
C GLY A 71 -7.17 -9.68 11.81
N LEU A 72 -6.44 -9.62 10.68
CA LEU A 72 -6.39 -10.68 9.68
C LEU A 72 -5.22 -11.65 9.91
N MET A 73 -4.28 -11.33 10.80
CA MET A 73 -3.09 -12.14 11.05
C MET A 73 -3.45 -13.61 11.34
N GLY A 74 -2.76 -14.54 10.66
CA GLY A 74 -2.95 -15.99 10.80
C GLY A 74 -4.27 -16.54 10.26
N THR A 75 -5.17 -15.68 9.72
CA THR A 75 -6.43 -16.12 9.10
C THR A 75 -6.23 -16.56 7.66
N THR A 76 -7.29 -17.05 7.03
CA THR A 76 -7.33 -17.38 5.59
C THR A 76 -8.53 -16.71 4.95
N ASN A 77 -8.33 -16.08 3.80
CA ASN A 77 -9.38 -15.47 2.99
C ASN A 77 -9.12 -15.72 1.49
N HIS A 78 -9.75 -14.93 0.59
CA HIS A 78 -9.59 -15.05 -0.85
C HIS A 78 -8.17 -14.73 -1.37
N HIS A 79 -7.34 -14.01 -0.60
CA HIS A 79 -5.93 -13.78 -0.92
C HIS A 79 -5.02 -14.94 -0.44
N GLY A 80 -5.57 -15.98 0.19
CA GLY A 80 -4.85 -17.08 0.78
C GLY A 80 -4.69 -16.95 2.30
N ARG A 81 -3.68 -17.63 2.86
CA ARG A 81 -3.33 -17.50 4.27
C ARG A 81 -2.62 -16.18 4.52
N MET A 82 -3.00 -15.49 5.60
CA MET A 82 -2.32 -14.28 6.06
C MET A 82 -1.14 -14.64 6.96
N MET A 83 -0.08 -13.85 6.92
CA MET A 83 1.07 -13.98 7.81
C MET A 83 0.63 -13.91 9.27
N ASP A 84 1.28 -14.69 10.11
CA ASP A 84 1.20 -14.57 11.56
C ASP A 84 2.23 -13.53 12.09
N GLY A 85 2.21 -13.29 13.41
CA GLY A 85 3.10 -12.29 14.01
C GLY A 85 4.59 -12.59 13.86
N LYS A 86 4.97 -13.88 13.84
CA LYS A 86 6.38 -14.28 13.64
C LYS A 86 6.85 -14.00 12.21
N GLN A 87 6.00 -14.30 11.24
CA GLN A 87 6.27 -14.04 9.83
C GLN A 87 6.36 -12.53 9.54
N ILE A 88 5.50 -11.71 10.16
CA ILE A 88 5.56 -10.24 10.03
C ILE A 88 6.84 -9.69 10.67
N ALA A 89 7.22 -10.19 11.85
CA ALA A 89 8.49 -9.82 12.48
C ALA A 89 9.71 -10.24 11.63
N GLU A 90 9.65 -11.39 10.96
CA GLU A 90 10.67 -11.82 10.00
C GLU A 90 10.77 -10.83 8.82
N VAL A 91 9.65 -10.44 8.21
CA VAL A 91 9.62 -9.44 7.12
C VAL A 91 10.30 -8.14 7.56
N HIS A 92 10.01 -7.67 8.78
CA HIS A 92 10.65 -6.49 9.35
C HIS A 92 12.16 -6.68 9.53
N ALA A 93 12.58 -7.83 10.09
CA ALA A 93 14.00 -8.15 10.30
C ALA A 93 14.80 -8.25 9.00
N ARG A 94 14.15 -8.57 7.87
CA ARG A 94 14.73 -8.59 6.52
C ARG A 94 14.84 -7.20 5.89
N GLY A 95 14.45 -6.13 6.61
CA GLY A 95 14.61 -4.73 6.17
C GLY A 95 13.45 -4.15 5.39
N HIS A 96 12.32 -4.85 5.29
CA HIS A 96 11.10 -4.29 4.69
C HIS A 96 10.36 -3.39 5.68
N GLU A 97 9.63 -2.42 5.16
CA GLU A 97 8.76 -1.57 5.97
C GLU A 97 7.48 -2.32 6.32
N ILE A 98 7.17 -2.39 7.62
CA ILE A 98 5.85 -2.78 8.12
C ILE A 98 5.03 -1.52 8.34
N ALA A 99 3.87 -1.43 7.70
CA ALA A 99 3.00 -0.27 7.73
C ALA A 99 1.58 -0.66 8.19
N ALA A 100 0.81 0.31 8.65
CA ALA A 100 -0.50 0.05 9.22
C ALA A 100 -1.61 0.00 8.16
N HIS A 101 -2.58 -0.93 8.34
CA HIS A 101 -3.77 -1.06 7.50
C HIS A 101 -5.05 -1.22 8.34
N SER A 102 -5.08 -0.60 9.52
CA SER A 102 -6.08 -0.79 10.59
C SER A 102 -6.06 -2.19 11.24
N HIS A 103 -6.94 -2.42 12.21
CA HIS A 103 -7.10 -3.74 12.83
C HIS A 103 -8.11 -4.59 12.05
N GLU A 104 -9.37 -4.15 11.92
CA GLU A 104 -10.45 -4.99 11.39
C GLU A 104 -10.57 -4.97 9.85
N HIS A 105 -9.76 -4.19 9.13
CA HIS A 105 -9.86 -4.01 7.69
C HIS A 105 -11.29 -3.68 7.20
N ARG A 106 -11.93 -2.66 7.82
CA ARG A 106 -13.28 -2.22 7.47
C ARG A 106 -13.26 -0.91 6.68
N ASN A 107 -14.33 -0.66 5.91
CA ASN A 107 -14.51 0.63 5.23
C ASN A 107 -14.64 1.76 6.27
N GLN A 108 -13.56 2.51 6.46
CA GLN A 108 -13.44 3.54 7.48
C GLN A 108 -14.24 4.81 7.15
N ALA A 109 -14.51 5.07 5.86
CA ALA A 109 -15.31 6.22 5.47
C ALA A 109 -16.75 6.16 6.00
N LEU A 110 -17.25 4.96 6.33
CA LEU A 110 -18.59 4.69 6.83
C LEU A 110 -18.66 4.54 8.36
N ARG A 111 -17.54 4.71 9.07
CA ARG A 111 -17.45 4.47 10.53
C ARG A 111 -17.29 5.77 11.30
N PRO A 112 -17.81 5.87 12.55
CA PRO A 112 -17.47 6.97 13.44
C PRO A 112 -15.94 7.13 13.59
N THR A 113 -15.46 8.37 13.69
CA THR A 113 -14.01 8.63 13.84
C THR A 113 -13.43 7.91 15.06
N ALA A 114 -14.14 7.92 16.20
CA ALA A 114 -13.69 7.26 17.42
C ALA A 114 -13.49 5.74 17.24
N ASP A 115 -14.36 5.07 16.45
CA ASP A 115 -14.22 3.65 16.16
C ASP A 115 -12.99 3.37 15.32
N VAL A 116 -12.74 4.21 14.30
CA VAL A 116 -11.55 4.10 13.46
C VAL A 116 -10.29 4.31 14.27
N MET A 117 -10.27 5.32 15.17
CA MET A 117 -9.10 5.58 16.00
C MET A 117 -8.83 4.41 16.96
N ARG A 118 -9.87 3.81 17.58
CA ARG A 118 -9.69 2.59 18.40
C ARG A 118 -9.12 1.42 17.61
N SER A 119 -9.59 1.22 16.38
CA SER A 119 -9.05 0.18 15.47
C SER A 119 -7.57 0.40 15.15
N ILE A 120 -7.17 1.65 14.99
CA ILE A 120 -5.78 2.03 14.74
C ILE A 120 -4.93 1.83 16.01
N ASP A 121 -5.42 2.26 17.19
CA ASP A 121 -4.72 2.05 18.47
C ASP A 121 -4.52 0.55 18.74
N GLU A 122 -5.52 -0.28 18.46
CA GLU A 122 -5.41 -1.73 18.56
C GLU A 122 -4.39 -2.30 17.57
N SER A 123 -4.38 -1.79 16.33
CA SER A 123 -3.39 -2.21 15.33
C SER A 123 -1.96 -1.90 15.79
N HIS A 124 -1.71 -0.71 16.32
CA HIS A 124 -0.39 -0.33 16.85
C HIS A 124 0.02 -1.19 18.05
N ARG A 125 -0.92 -1.47 18.98
CA ARG A 125 -0.64 -2.35 20.12
C ARG A 125 -0.22 -3.75 19.67
N VAL A 126 -0.95 -4.34 18.72
CA VAL A 126 -0.63 -5.68 18.18
C VAL A 126 0.71 -5.68 17.46
N LEU A 127 1.04 -4.63 16.70
CA LEU A 127 2.35 -4.50 16.04
C LEU A 127 3.49 -4.36 17.07
N ALA A 128 3.28 -3.56 18.11
CA ALA A 128 4.27 -3.41 19.19
C ALA A 128 4.51 -4.73 19.94
N ASP A 129 3.46 -5.52 20.20
CA ASP A 129 3.55 -6.83 20.86
C ASP A 129 4.41 -7.84 20.07
N ILE A 130 4.57 -7.66 18.76
CA ILE A 130 5.43 -8.49 17.91
C ILE A 130 6.76 -7.82 17.54
N GLY A 131 7.12 -6.73 18.26
CA GLY A 131 8.42 -6.07 18.12
C GLY A 131 8.51 -5.01 17.02
N ILE A 132 7.38 -4.50 16.53
CA ILE A 132 7.30 -3.44 15.52
C ILE A 132 6.72 -2.18 16.19
N PRO A 133 7.58 -1.28 16.71
CA PRO A 133 7.12 -0.17 17.55
C PRO A 133 6.40 0.93 16.78
N ASP A 134 6.85 1.24 15.55
CA ASP A 134 6.40 2.44 14.84
C ASP A 134 6.05 2.14 13.37
N ALA A 135 4.78 1.90 13.08
CA ALA A 135 4.26 1.92 11.72
C ALA A 135 3.99 3.39 11.32
N VAL A 136 4.90 4.01 10.57
CA VAL A 136 4.83 5.44 10.21
C VAL A 136 4.04 5.71 8.93
N SER A 137 3.76 4.69 8.14
CA SER A 137 2.94 4.76 6.94
C SER A 137 1.61 4.03 7.14
N TYR A 138 0.57 4.49 6.45
CA TYR A 138 -0.78 3.92 6.54
C TYR A 138 -1.38 3.73 5.15
N ALA A 139 -2.13 2.65 4.92
CA ALA A 139 -2.98 2.50 3.74
C ALA A 139 -4.46 2.50 4.13
N TRP A 140 -5.28 3.19 3.34
CA TRP A 140 -6.73 3.20 3.53
C TRP A 140 -7.34 1.87 3.11
N PRO A 141 -7.98 1.09 4.00
CA PRO A 141 -8.76 -0.09 3.59
C PRO A 141 -9.75 0.26 2.47
N TYR A 142 -9.72 -0.53 1.39
CA TYR A 142 -10.49 -0.30 0.16
C TYR A 142 -10.23 1.07 -0.52
N GLY A 143 -9.18 1.79 -0.12
CA GLY A 143 -8.91 3.15 -0.58
C GLY A 143 -9.95 4.19 -0.13
N GLN A 144 -10.77 3.87 0.86
CA GLN A 144 -11.90 4.70 1.30
C GLN A 144 -11.49 5.65 2.43
N ALA A 145 -11.33 6.92 2.08
CA ALA A 145 -11.01 8.00 3.01
C ALA A 145 -12.18 8.98 3.16
N ARG A 146 -12.13 9.82 4.19
CA ARG A 146 -12.97 11.03 4.34
C ARG A 146 -12.17 12.17 4.97
N PRO A 147 -12.54 13.45 4.74
CA PRO A 147 -11.71 14.60 5.14
C PRO A 147 -11.39 14.66 6.64
N SER A 148 -12.33 14.30 7.49
CA SER A 148 -12.10 14.30 8.96
C SER A 148 -11.06 13.26 9.38
N LEU A 149 -11.08 12.05 8.79
CA LEU A 149 -10.09 11.02 9.05
C LEU A 149 -8.73 11.38 8.45
N LYS A 150 -8.68 11.98 7.25
CA LYS A 150 -7.42 12.46 6.67
C LYS A 150 -6.70 13.42 7.62
N ARG A 151 -7.43 14.35 8.28
CA ARG A 151 -6.85 15.26 9.28
C ARG A 151 -6.35 14.51 10.52
N ALA A 152 -7.20 13.66 11.10
CA ALA A 152 -6.84 12.91 12.32
C ALA A 152 -5.63 11.99 12.11
N LEU A 153 -5.56 11.29 10.97
CA LEU A 153 -4.46 10.36 10.70
C LEU A 153 -3.17 11.06 10.24
N ALA A 154 -3.27 12.27 9.69
CA ALA A 154 -2.12 13.08 9.32
C ALA A 154 -1.24 13.47 10.53
N GLU A 155 -1.79 13.44 11.74
CA GLU A 155 -1.06 13.68 12.99
C GLU A 155 -0.27 12.46 13.46
N ARG A 156 -0.59 11.26 12.94
CA ARG A 156 0.00 9.99 13.36
C ARG A 156 0.94 9.38 12.31
N TYR A 157 0.69 9.67 11.03
CA TYR A 157 1.38 9.01 9.93
C TYR A 157 2.04 10.01 8.98
N THR A 158 3.21 9.64 8.52
CA THR A 158 3.95 10.42 7.50
C THR A 158 3.26 10.38 6.15
N SER A 159 2.58 9.28 5.83
CA SER A 159 1.83 9.12 4.59
C SER A 159 0.61 8.22 4.75
N LEU A 160 -0.44 8.53 3.97
CA LEU A 160 -1.68 7.77 3.90
C LEU A 160 -1.91 7.37 2.44
N ARG A 161 -1.66 6.09 2.09
CA ARG A 161 -1.78 5.59 0.72
C ARG A 161 -3.25 5.28 0.37
N GLY A 162 -3.69 5.78 -0.79
CA GLY A 162 -4.95 5.44 -1.43
C GLY A 162 -4.76 4.54 -2.64
N ILE A 163 -5.83 4.36 -3.43
CA ILE A 163 -5.86 3.49 -4.62
C ILE A 163 -6.04 4.27 -5.93
N GLY A 164 -5.93 5.61 -5.89
CA GLY A 164 -6.03 6.46 -7.08
C GLY A 164 -4.77 6.33 -7.93
N GLN A 165 -4.88 5.76 -9.14
CA GLN A 165 -3.75 5.55 -10.04
C GLN A 165 -3.12 6.89 -10.46
N ARG A 166 -1.95 7.17 -9.92
CA ARG A 166 -1.19 8.40 -10.18
C ARG A 166 0.28 8.23 -9.84
N THR A 167 1.13 8.74 -10.71
CA THR A 167 2.55 9.00 -10.44
C THR A 167 2.72 10.46 -10.04
N HIS A 168 3.44 10.71 -8.98
CA HIS A 168 3.63 12.05 -8.40
C HIS A 168 4.90 12.68 -8.97
N ARG A 169 4.75 13.71 -9.84
CA ARG A 169 5.88 14.34 -10.55
C ARG A 169 6.20 15.77 -10.08
N ARG A 170 5.21 16.50 -9.57
CA ARG A 170 5.37 17.87 -9.09
C ARG A 170 4.99 18.07 -7.63
N ALA A 171 3.97 17.33 -7.21
CA ALA A 171 3.49 17.34 -5.84
C ALA A 171 2.76 16.04 -5.53
N VAL A 172 2.79 15.64 -4.27
CA VAL A 172 2.03 14.54 -3.70
C VAL A 172 1.15 15.03 -2.56
N ASP A 173 -0.08 14.50 -2.45
CA ASP A 173 -0.89 14.62 -1.24
C ASP A 173 -0.55 13.46 -0.31
N LEU A 174 0.26 13.72 0.72
CA LEU A 174 0.64 12.71 1.71
C LEU A 174 -0.54 12.16 2.52
N ASN A 175 -1.70 12.83 2.47
CA ASN A 175 -2.93 12.30 3.07
C ASN A 175 -3.72 11.39 2.11
N GLN A 176 -3.26 11.24 0.86
CA GLN A 176 -3.85 10.32 -0.12
C GLN A 176 -2.89 10.05 -1.28
N VAL A 177 -1.75 9.42 -0.97
CA VAL A 177 -0.76 9.00 -1.97
C VAL A 177 -1.43 8.08 -2.98
N GLY A 178 -1.34 8.42 -4.27
CA GLY A 178 -1.87 7.59 -5.35
C GLY A 178 -1.01 6.34 -5.54
N SER A 179 -1.63 5.22 -5.96
CA SER A 179 -0.92 3.96 -6.18
C SER A 179 -1.48 3.21 -7.38
N TRP A 180 -0.62 2.64 -8.20
CA TRP A 180 -0.98 1.85 -9.38
C TRP A 180 -1.29 0.42 -8.98
N LYS A 181 -2.34 -0.15 -9.58
CA LYS A 181 -2.79 -1.52 -9.32
C LYS A 181 -1.93 -2.49 -10.08
N LEU A 182 -1.04 -3.19 -9.37
CA LEU A 182 -0.28 -4.32 -9.91
C LEU A 182 -1.13 -5.60 -9.78
N PHE A 183 -2.23 -5.65 -10.53
CA PHE A 183 -3.17 -6.76 -10.56
C PHE A 183 -3.05 -7.50 -11.89
N THR A 184 -3.24 -8.80 -11.86
CA THR A 184 -3.06 -9.67 -13.04
C THR A 184 -3.71 -9.11 -14.32
N GLY A 185 -3.09 -9.36 -15.44
CA GLY A 185 -3.54 -8.91 -16.77
C GLY A 185 -3.45 -7.39 -16.94
N ARG A 186 -4.58 -6.71 -17.18
CA ARG A 186 -4.59 -5.26 -17.50
C ARG A 186 -3.96 -4.37 -16.43
N GLY A 187 -3.92 -4.82 -15.18
CA GLY A 187 -3.25 -4.08 -14.11
C GLY A 187 -1.76 -3.99 -14.36
N VAL A 188 -1.15 -5.12 -14.64
CA VAL A 188 0.28 -5.25 -14.96
C VAL A 188 0.63 -4.42 -16.20
N GLU A 189 -0.13 -4.53 -17.30
CA GLU A 189 0.14 -3.76 -18.52
C GLU A 189 0.13 -2.24 -18.27
N ARG A 190 -0.81 -1.74 -17.46
CA ARG A 190 -0.84 -0.31 -17.10
C ARG A 190 0.36 0.11 -16.25
N VAL A 191 0.84 -0.78 -15.39
CA VAL A 191 2.07 -0.53 -14.61
C VAL A 191 3.26 -0.46 -15.55
N MET A 192 3.39 -1.37 -16.51
CA MET A 192 4.46 -1.36 -17.53
C MET A 192 4.43 -0.06 -18.34
N ASP A 193 3.27 0.33 -18.88
CA ASP A 193 3.09 1.61 -19.59
C ASP A 193 3.49 2.83 -18.74
N GLU A 194 3.25 2.79 -17.44
CA GLU A 194 3.59 3.92 -16.55
C GLU A 194 5.07 3.90 -16.15
N LEU A 195 5.73 2.75 -16.10
CA LEU A 195 7.19 2.66 -15.93
C LEU A 195 7.93 3.35 -17.07
N ASP A 196 7.50 3.15 -18.32
CA ASP A 196 8.08 3.86 -19.48
C ASP A 196 7.92 5.38 -19.37
N ARG A 197 6.76 5.83 -18.86
CA ARG A 197 6.53 7.26 -18.60
C ARG A 197 7.32 7.78 -17.40
N LEU A 198 7.56 6.95 -16.40
CA LEU A 198 8.34 7.28 -15.20
C LEU A 198 9.81 7.48 -15.56
N GLU A 199 10.36 6.61 -16.42
CA GLU A 199 11.73 6.73 -16.94
C GLU A 199 11.91 8.03 -17.74
N ALA A 200 10.97 8.34 -18.63
CA ALA A 200 11.02 9.56 -19.43
C ALA A 200 10.82 10.85 -18.62
N ARG A 201 10.14 10.78 -17.49
CA ARG A 201 9.81 11.92 -16.63
C ARG A 201 9.82 11.51 -15.16
N PRO A 202 10.91 11.81 -14.42
CA PRO A 202 11.07 11.45 -13.02
C PRO A 202 9.91 11.87 -12.12
N GLY A 203 9.67 11.09 -11.09
CA GLY A 203 8.65 11.28 -10.08
C GLY A 203 8.62 10.11 -9.11
N TRP A 204 7.69 10.12 -8.19
CA TRP A 204 7.43 9.02 -7.29
C TRP A 204 6.22 8.20 -7.73
N MET A 205 6.42 6.94 -8.01
CA MET A 205 5.40 5.95 -8.34
C MET A 205 5.29 4.94 -7.22
N THR A 206 4.08 4.64 -6.77
CA THR A 206 3.81 3.48 -5.91
C THR A 206 2.98 2.48 -6.69
N VAL A 207 3.26 1.20 -6.50
CA VAL A 207 2.44 0.09 -6.99
C VAL A 207 1.92 -0.70 -5.80
N PHE A 208 0.71 -1.28 -5.90
CA PHE A 208 0.19 -2.15 -4.87
C PHE A 208 -0.46 -3.40 -5.44
N THR A 209 -0.28 -4.50 -4.74
CA THR A 209 -0.93 -5.79 -4.98
C THR A 209 -1.23 -6.46 -3.64
N HIS A 210 -1.88 -7.62 -3.66
CA HIS A 210 -2.14 -8.42 -2.47
C HIS A 210 -1.34 -9.72 -2.55
N ASP A 211 -1.93 -10.79 -3.05
CA ASP A 211 -1.27 -12.10 -3.16
C ASP A 211 -0.44 -12.24 -4.45
N VAL A 212 0.70 -12.91 -4.34
CA VAL A 212 1.60 -13.22 -5.46
C VAL A 212 1.76 -14.73 -5.58
N ARG A 213 0.94 -15.35 -6.43
CA ARG A 213 0.87 -16.79 -6.64
C ARG A 213 0.23 -17.14 -7.99
N GLU A 214 0.44 -18.36 -8.50
CA GLU A 214 -0.08 -18.77 -9.81
C GLU A 214 -1.60 -18.60 -9.94
N ASN A 215 -2.37 -19.03 -8.95
CA ASN A 215 -3.82 -18.81 -8.88
C ASN A 215 -4.13 -17.61 -7.98
N CYS A 216 -3.62 -16.43 -8.36
CA CYS A 216 -3.83 -15.21 -7.58
C CYS A 216 -5.30 -14.77 -7.60
N SER A 217 -5.68 -13.98 -6.61
CA SER A 217 -6.97 -13.31 -6.59
C SER A 217 -7.06 -12.22 -7.67
N GLU A 218 -8.23 -11.67 -7.90
CA GLU A 218 -8.42 -10.53 -8.84
C GLU A 218 -7.66 -9.26 -8.40
N TRP A 219 -7.16 -9.20 -7.17
CA TRP A 219 -6.35 -8.10 -6.61
C TRP A 219 -4.86 -8.48 -6.45
N GLY A 220 -4.48 -9.68 -6.87
CA GLY A 220 -3.12 -10.20 -6.87
C GLY A 220 -2.47 -10.16 -8.24
N CYS A 221 -1.26 -10.67 -8.32
CA CYS A 221 -0.56 -10.95 -9.59
C CYS A 221 0.16 -12.31 -9.51
N THR A 222 0.53 -12.85 -10.66
CA THR A 222 1.35 -14.07 -10.70
C THR A 222 2.82 -13.75 -10.41
N PRO A 223 3.62 -14.74 -9.97
CA PRO A 223 5.07 -14.57 -9.81
C PRO A 223 5.74 -14.10 -11.11
N ALA A 224 5.35 -14.65 -12.25
CA ALA A 224 5.89 -14.27 -13.56
C ALA A 224 5.55 -12.81 -13.93
N GLU A 225 4.36 -12.33 -13.57
CA GLU A 225 3.98 -10.92 -13.78
C GLU A 225 4.77 -9.97 -12.89
N LEU A 226 4.98 -10.31 -11.62
CA LEU A 226 5.84 -9.53 -10.72
C LEU A 226 7.29 -9.52 -11.20
N GLU A 227 7.81 -10.68 -11.62
CA GLU A 227 9.17 -10.81 -12.16
C GLU A 227 9.36 -9.91 -13.39
N ARG A 228 8.43 -9.96 -14.36
CA ARG A 228 8.46 -9.10 -15.55
C ARG A 228 8.51 -7.61 -15.21
N VAL A 229 7.74 -7.18 -14.20
CA VAL A 229 7.77 -5.78 -13.71
C VAL A 229 9.11 -5.49 -13.04
N ALA A 230 9.62 -6.40 -12.22
CA ALA A 230 10.91 -6.23 -11.54
C ALA A 230 12.10 -6.22 -12.53
N GLU A 231 12.06 -7.03 -13.57
CA GLU A 231 13.05 -6.99 -14.68
C GLU A 231 13.05 -5.63 -15.36
N ARG A 232 11.86 -5.11 -15.75
CA ARG A 232 11.76 -3.78 -16.38
C ARG A 232 12.30 -2.67 -15.45
N VAL A 233 11.99 -2.74 -14.16
CA VAL A 233 12.50 -1.78 -13.16
C VAL A 233 14.02 -1.88 -13.02
N ALA A 234 14.61 -3.08 -13.09
CA ALA A 234 16.05 -3.29 -13.00
C ALA A 234 16.83 -2.71 -14.18
N GLU A 235 16.18 -2.54 -15.34
CA GLU A 235 16.75 -1.89 -16.52
C GLU A 235 16.75 -0.34 -16.42
N MET A 236 15.97 0.22 -15.47
CA MET A 236 15.83 1.67 -15.31
C MET A 236 16.86 2.23 -14.33
N ASP A 237 17.22 3.50 -14.49
CA ASP A 237 17.94 4.27 -13.47
C ASP A 237 16.94 4.81 -12.44
N VAL A 238 16.47 3.96 -11.51
CA VAL A 238 15.42 4.22 -10.55
C VAL A 238 15.82 3.81 -9.14
N ASP A 239 15.44 4.61 -8.12
CA ASP A 239 15.58 4.22 -6.73
C ASP A 239 14.34 3.43 -6.29
N VAL A 240 14.51 2.17 -5.90
CA VAL A 240 13.43 1.35 -5.34
C VAL A 240 13.47 1.44 -3.82
N LEU A 241 12.47 2.08 -3.22
CA LEU A 241 12.44 2.43 -1.80
C LEU A 241 11.11 2.04 -1.15
N PRO A 242 11.10 1.59 0.12
CA PRO A 242 9.89 1.56 0.92
C PRO A 242 9.24 2.95 1.02
N VAL A 243 7.93 2.99 1.28
CA VAL A 243 7.15 4.24 1.27
C VAL A 243 7.70 5.27 2.26
N ALA A 244 8.05 4.87 3.48
CA ALA A 244 8.62 5.77 4.48
C ALA A 244 9.92 6.44 3.96
N ARG A 245 10.81 5.66 3.36
CA ARG A 245 12.07 6.17 2.79
C ARG A 245 11.84 7.04 1.55
N ALA A 246 10.84 6.69 0.74
CA ALA A 246 10.44 7.54 -0.39
C ALA A 246 9.91 8.91 0.08
N VAL A 247 9.13 8.95 1.16
CA VAL A 247 8.66 10.22 1.77
C VAL A 247 9.81 11.06 2.30
N GLU A 248 10.79 10.45 2.97
CA GLU A 248 12.02 11.15 3.43
C GLU A 248 12.81 11.75 2.26
N ARG A 249 12.82 11.10 1.11
CA ARG A 249 13.51 11.58 -0.10
C ARG A 249 12.85 12.81 -0.75
N LEU A 250 11.59 13.11 -0.41
CA LEU A 250 10.85 14.28 -0.90
C LEU A 250 11.15 15.55 -0.10
N ALA A 251 11.77 15.43 1.08
CA ALA A 251 12.02 16.51 2.04
C ALA A 251 13.22 17.39 1.67
#